data_b9d157e3ebd28a05353da5041dc0d6d9
#
_entry.id   b9d157e3ebd28a05353da5041dc0d6d9
#
_cell.length_a   1.000
_cell.length_b   1.000
_cell.length_c   1.000
_cell.angle_alpha   90.00
_cell.angle_beta   90.00
_cell.angle_gamma   90.00
#
_symmetry.space_group_name_H-M   'P 1'
#
loop_
_entity.id
_entity.type
_entity.pdbx_description
1 polymer ?
#
loop_
_entity_poly.entity_id
_entity_poly.type
_entity_poly.pdbx_seq_one_letter_code
_entity_poly.pdbx_strand_id
1 'polypeptide(L)'
;MTEVVPGFDDRLNEILEQQAAKAGEAVDGYVRRAVVTRLVKELSEDENSELGQLLRHLEDARIEPATDDNGSAGVARPLFDPARLEAVAQTGQMDSPREESYDRLVKMVAEALSVPSAAVSFIDDRRQFFKSGVGLPPGLDEAREITVDQSMCQYTVDGGKLLVVEDARLDEVMKNHPAVLNKLALSYMGVPLTDDNGHAVGTLCVWDEQPRQWTIGHQQILQDLAWIVRERVFG
;
A
#
# COMPACT_ATOMS: atom_id res chain seq x y z
N MET A 1 16.32 37.08 3.56
CA MET A 1 15.13 37.42 2.74
C MET A 1 14.33 36.13 2.68
N THR A 2 13.12 36.17 3.23
CA THR A 2 12.20 35.01 3.24
C THR A 2 11.76 34.74 1.80
N GLU A 3 12.04 33.55 1.28
CA GLU A 3 11.54 33.13 -0.04
C GLU A 3 10.05 32.84 0.08
N VAL A 4 9.23 33.75 -0.47
CA VAL A 4 7.77 33.65 -0.43
C VAL A 4 7.29 33.00 -1.72
N VAL A 5 6.52 31.91 -1.60
CA VAL A 5 5.87 31.27 -2.75
C VAL A 5 4.60 32.06 -3.10
N PRO A 6 4.51 32.62 -4.32
CA PRO A 6 3.34 33.41 -4.70
C PRO A 6 2.03 32.59 -4.60
N GLY A 7 1.04 33.19 -3.98
CA GLY A 7 -0.29 32.56 -3.81
C GLY A 7 -0.48 31.79 -2.53
N PHE A 8 0.53 31.71 -1.66
CA PHE A 8 0.42 31.10 -0.34
C PHE A 8 0.37 32.18 0.75
N ASP A 9 -0.36 31.93 1.82
CA ASP A 9 -0.42 32.83 2.98
C ASP A 9 0.87 32.72 3.83
N ASP A 10 1.06 33.66 4.76
CA ASP A 10 2.26 33.74 5.58
C ASP A 10 2.49 32.46 6.41
N ARG A 11 1.41 31.84 6.93
CA ARG A 11 1.51 30.64 7.74
C ARG A 11 1.93 29.42 6.91
N LEU A 12 1.43 29.31 5.68
CA LEU A 12 1.83 28.22 4.76
C LEU A 12 3.28 28.40 4.32
N ASN A 13 3.72 29.66 4.07
CA ASN A 13 5.11 29.94 3.75
C ASN A 13 6.05 29.58 4.92
N GLU A 14 5.69 29.88 6.19
CA GLU A 14 6.45 29.45 7.36
C GLU A 14 6.59 27.92 7.45
N ILE A 15 5.52 27.19 7.17
CA ILE A 15 5.53 25.72 7.19
C ILE A 15 6.45 25.20 6.07
N LEU A 16 6.36 25.78 4.88
CA LEU A 16 7.22 25.40 3.74
C LEU A 16 8.69 25.66 4.03
N GLU A 17 9.04 26.80 4.63
CA GLU A 17 10.42 27.09 5.04
C GLU A 17 10.93 26.05 6.05
N GLN A 18 10.12 25.68 7.03
CA GLN A 18 10.50 24.67 8.03
C GLN A 18 10.70 23.29 7.39
N GLN A 19 9.84 22.87 6.45
CA GLN A 19 9.97 21.58 5.79
C GLN A 19 11.13 21.55 4.79
N ALA A 20 11.33 22.62 4.01
CA ALA A 20 12.48 22.75 3.10
C ALA A 20 13.82 22.73 3.88
N ALA A 21 13.89 23.43 5.00
CA ALA A 21 15.06 23.41 5.87
C ALA A 21 15.36 22.03 6.45
N LYS A 22 14.32 21.26 6.84
CA LYS A 22 14.49 19.86 7.28
C LYS A 22 14.99 18.95 6.14
N ALA A 23 14.58 19.23 4.90
CA ALA A 23 15.02 18.50 3.72
C ALA A 23 16.39 18.97 3.21
N GLY A 24 16.98 20.03 3.80
CA GLY A 24 18.28 20.56 3.40
C GLY A 24 18.27 21.32 2.07
N GLU A 25 17.14 21.87 1.64
CA GLU A 25 16.97 22.54 0.35
C GLU A 25 16.28 23.91 0.46
N ALA A 26 16.35 24.72 -0.59
CA ALA A 26 15.62 25.98 -0.69
C ALA A 26 14.12 25.74 -0.90
N VAL A 27 13.27 26.69 -0.46
CA VAL A 27 11.80 26.59 -0.52
C VAL A 27 11.29 26.36 -1.95
N ASP A 28 11.85 27.06 -2.95
CA ASP A 28 11.45 26.91 -4.35
C ASP A 28 11.79 25.50 -4.89
N GLY A 29 12.93 24.94 -4.51
CA GLY A 29 13.34 23.57 -4.81
C GLY A 29 12.39 22.55 -4.19
N TYR A 30 12.07 22.72 -2.90
CA TYR A 30 11.13 21.88 -2.17
C TYR A 30 9.74 21.88 -2.82
N VAL A 31 9.20 23.08 -3.12
CA VAL A 31 7.87 23.21 -3.76
C VAL A 31 7.89 22.62 -5.17
N ARG A 32 8.91 22.92 -5.96
CA ARG A 32 9.06 22.36 -7.32
C ARG A 32 9.07 20.85 -7.31
N ARG A 33 9.87 20.25 -6.43
CA ARG A 33 9.94 18.80 -6.28
C ARG A 33 8.60 18.21 -5.84
N ALA A 34 7.90 18.82 -4.89
CA ALA A 34 6.58 18.38 -4.44
C ALA A 34 5.54 18.39 -5.59
N VAL A 35 5.53 19.47 -6.40
CA VAL A 35 4.64 19.59 -7.57
C VAL A 35 4.99 18.54 -8.62
N VAL A 36 6.27 18.37 -8.94
CA VAL A 36 6.72 17.35 -9.90
C VAL A 36 6.34 15.95 -9.46
N THR A 37 6.59 15.62 -8.19
CA THR A 37 6.21 14.32 -7.62
C THR A 37 4.71 14.08 -7.72
N ARG A 38 3.89 15.10 -7.47
CA ARG A 38 2.43 15.02 -7.60
C ARG A 38 1.98 14.81 -9.05
N LEU A 39 2.57 15.54 -10.00
CA LEU A 39 2.27 15.40 -11.43
C LEU A 39 2.67 14.03 -11.97
N VAL A 40 3.85 13.53 -11.61
CA VAL A 40 4.28 12.17 -11.99
C VAL A 40 3.29 11.14 -11.47
N LYS A 41 2.82 11.27 -10.21
CA LYS A 41 1.83 10.38 -9.64
C LYS A 41 0.49 10.43 -10.40
N GLU A 42 -0.05 11.61 -10.65
CA GLU A 42 -1.33 11.78 -11.35
C GLU A 42 -1.27 11.26 -12.80
N LEU A 43 -0.17 11.53 -13.51
CA LEU A 43 0.01 11.06 -14.87
C LEU A 43 0.34 9.57 -14.99
N SER A 44 0.86 8.95 -13.91
CA SER A 44 1.08 7.50 -13.87
C SER A 44 -0.20 6.72 -13.56
N GLU A 45 -1.17 7.36 -12.91
CA GLU A 45 -2.49 6.77 -12.65
C GLU A 45 -3.41 6.85 -13.88
N ASP A 46 -3.18 7.80 -14.78
CA ASP A 46 -3.84 7.88 -16.08
C ASP A 46 -2.91 7.28 -17.14
N GLU A 47 -3.39 6.32 -17.95
CA GLU A 47 -2.66 5.74 -19.10
C GLU A 47 -2.32 6.79 -20.16
N ASN A 48 -1.63 7.86 -19.80
CA ASN A 48 -1.47 9.05 -20.63
C ASN A 48 -0.06 9.15 -21.19
N SER A 49 0.04 9.39 -22.51
CA SER A 49 1.32 9.64 -23.22
C SER A 49 2.08 10.88 -22.71
N GLU A 50 1.47 11.70 -21.87
CA GLU A 50 2.06 12.92 -21.31
C GLU A 50 3.13 12.63 -20.25
N LEU A 51 3.06 11.50 -19.54
CA LEU A 51 4.08 11.11 -18.57
C LEU A 51 5.46 11.02 -19.22
N GLY A 52 5.55 10.40 -20.39
CA GLY A 52 6.82 10.29 -21.13
C GLY A 52 7.36 11.64 -21.61
N GLN A 53 6.50 12.62 -21.87
CA GLN A 53 6.93 13.99 -22.20
C GLN A 53 7.40 14.74 -20.95
N LEU A 54 6.70 14.59 -19.83
CA LEU A 54 7.10 15.19 -18.56
C LEU A 54 8.46 14.66 -18.11
N LEU A 55 8.68 13.34 -18.13
CA LEU A 55 9.95 12.74 -17.72
C LEU A 55 11.13 13.25 -18.56
N ARG A 56 10.98 13.33 -19.90
CA ARG A 56 12.01 13.93 -20.76
C ARG A 56 12.28 15.39 -20.44
N HIS A 57 11.24 16.18 -20.18
CA HIS A 57 11.38 17.58 -19.80
C HIS A 57 12.13 17.75 -18.47
N LEU A 58 11.90 16.87 -17.51
CA LEU A 58 12.59 16.87 -16.21
C LEU A 58 14.05 16.48 -16.35
N GLU A 59 14.38 15.51 -17.20
CA GLU A 59 15.75 15.14 -17.54
C GLU A 59 16.51 16.32 -18.16
N ASP A 60 15.91 17.00 -19.14
CA ASP A 60 16.50 18.17 -19.81
C ASP A 60 16.69 19.34 -18.85
N ALA A 61 15.75 19.55 -17.93
CA ALA A 61 15.80 20.60 -16.92
C ALA A 61 16.70 20.26 -15.70
N ARG A 62 17.24 19.04 -15.63
CA ARG A 62 17.96 18.49 -14.46
C ARG A 62 17.18 18.61 -13.16
N ILE A 63 15.86 18.43 -13.23
CA ILE A 63 14.97 18.39 -12.08
C ILE A 63 14.76 16.91 -11.74
N GLU A 64 15.41 16.45 -10.68
CA GLU A 64 15.22 15.08 -10.20
C GLU A 64 13.96 15.02 -9.32
N PRO A 65 13.00 14.13 -9.63
CA PRO A 65 11.95 13.79 -8.67
C PRO A 65 12.60 13.16 -7.42
N ALA A 66 11.96 13.25 -6.27
CA ALA A 66 12.46 12.61 -5.06
C ALA A 66 12.68 11.11 -5.33
N THR A 67 13.91 10.63 -5.25
CA THR A 67 14.25 9.21 -5.36
C THR A 67 14.18 8.57 -3.98
N ASP A 68 13.60 7.37 -3.88
CA ASP A 68 13.80 6.50 -2.73
C ASP A 68 15.24 5.93 -2.75
N ASP A 69 15.67 5.37 -1.63
CA ASP A 69 17.00 4.75 -1.46
C ASP A 69 17.31 3.62 -2.48
N ASN A 70 16.34 3.22 -3.30
CA ASN A 70 16.46 2.18 -4.34
C ASN A 70 16.61 2.75 -5.77
N GLY A 71 16.73 4.08 -5.96
CA GLY A 71 16.95 4.68 -7.28
C GLY A 71 15.73 4.68 -8.22
N SER A 72 14.57 4.32 -7.72
CA SER A 72 13.31 4.56 -8.43
C SER A 72 12.94 6.01 -8.32
N ALA A 73 12.51 6.64 -9.41
CA ALA A 73 11.92 7.98 -9.38
C ALA A 73 10.66 7.90 -8.48
N GLY A 74 10.88 8.11 -7.15
CA GLY A 74 9.98 7.64 -6.14
C GLY A 74 9.01 8.72 -5.71
N VAL A 75 7.77 8.50 -6.00
CA VAL A 75 6.75 8.77 -4.98
C VAL A 75 7.17 7.93 -3.78
N ALA A 76 7.48 8.58 -2.63
CA ALA A 76 7.77 7.85 -1.40
C ALA A 76 6.61 6.86 -1.19
N ARG A 77 6.89 5.56 -1.33
CA ARG A 77 5.86 4.54 -1.21
C ARG A 77 5.33 4.61 0.22
N PRO A 78 4.02 4.76 0.44
CA PRO A 78 3.43 4.76 1.78
C PRO A 78 3.90 3.57 2.62
N LEU A 79 4.22 2.45 1.98
CA LEU A 79 4.77 1.26 2.62
C LEU A 79 6.00 1.54 3.49
N PHE A 80 6.87 2.46 3.09
CA PHE A 80 8.12 2.83 3.80
C PHE A 80 8.01 4.11 4.60
N ASP A 81 6.82 4.69 4.73
CA ASP A 81 6.60 5.89 5.54
C ASP A 81 6.92 5.59 7.02
N PRO A 82 7.83 6.34 7.66
CA PRO A 82 8.18 6.15 9.06
C PRO A 82 7.00 6.24 10.02
N ALA A 83 6.03 7.13 9.77
CA ALA A 83 4.83 7.26 10.61
C ALA A 83 3.93 6.02 10.50
N ARG A 84 3.80 5.45 9.29
CA ARG A 84 3.12 4.18 9.08
C ARG A 84 3.83 3.03 9.79
N LEU A 85 5.16 2.94 9.67
CA LEU A 85 5.94 1.88 10.33
C LEU A 85 5.82 1.97 11.85
N GLU A 86 5.82 3.17 12.41
CA GLU A 86 5.54 3.39 13.83
C GLU A 86 4.11 2.93 14.19
N ALA A 87 3.10 3.23 13.36
CA ALA A 87 1.73 2.75 13.56
C ALA A 87 1.66 1.22 13.52
N VAL A 88 2.39 0.54 12.62
CA VAL A 88 2.49 -0.93 12.61
C VAL A 88 3.07 -1.44 13.93
N ALA A 89 4.17 -0.87 14.39
CA ALA A 89 4.81 -1.27 15.64
C ALA A 89 3.87 -1.09 16.85
N GLN A 90 3.12 0.01 16.89
CA GLN A 90 2.15 0.31 17.96
C GLN A 90 0.98 -0.68 18.02
N THR A 91 0.62 -1.34 16.90
CA THR A 91 -0.41 -2.40 16.95
C THR A 91 -0.02 -3.58 17.82
N GLY A 92 1.26 -3.85 18.00
CA GLY A 92 1.77 -5.04 18.67
C GLY A 92 1.39 -6.37 18.01
N GLN A 93 0.94 -6.33 16.75
CA GLN A 93 0.44 -7.51 16.05
C GLN A 93 1.54 -8.30 15.34
N MET A 94 2.66 -7.66 14.97
CA MET A 94 3.79 -8.37 14.40
C MET A 94 4.34 -9.37 15.42
N ASP A 95 4.63 -10.59 14.97
CA ASP A 95 5.12 -11.73 15.77
C ASP A 95 4.21 -12.15 16.95
N SER A 96 3.00 -11.62 17.00
CA SER A 96 2.05 -11.95 18.07
C SER A 96 1.55 -13.40 17.98
N PRO A 97 1.15 -14.02 19.10
CA PRO A 97 0.60 -15.38 19.11
C PRO A 97 -0.65 -15.50 18.22
N ARG A 98 -0.97 -16.74 17.83
CA ARG A 98 -2.25 -17.05 17.20
C ARG A 98 -3.40 -16.76 18.16
N GLU A 99 -4.50 -16.27 17.58
CA GLU A 99 -5.73 -16.01 18.31
C GLU A 99 -6.93 -16.63 17.57
N GLU A 100 -7.64 -17.51 18.23
CA GLU A 100 -8.79 -18.23 17.67
C GLU A 100 -9.86 -17.30 17.08
N SER A 101 -9.95 -16.09 17.60
CA SER A 101 -10.90 -15.08 17.11
C SER A 101 -10.58 -14.58 15.71
N TYR A 102 -9.30 -14.43 15.35
CA TYR A 102 -8.87 -14.11 13.99
C TYR A 102 -9.05 -15.34 13.09
N ASP A 103 -8.79 -16.55 13.59
CA ASP A 103 -8.97 -17.78 12.82
C ASP A 103 -10.45 -18.00 12.44
N ARG A 104 -11.38 -17.74 13.37
CA ARG A 104 -12.82 -17.78 13.08
C ARG A 104 -13.23 -16.72 12.07
N LEU A 105 -12.70 -15.50 12.19
CA LEU A 105 -13.02 -14.41 11.29
C LEU A 105 -12.53 -14.71 9.87
N VAL A 106 -11.29 -15.15 9.70
CA VAL A 106 -10.72 -15.48 8.38
C VAL A 106 -11.50 -16.63 7.71
N LYS A 107 -11.92 -17.66 8.46
CA LYS A 107 -12.77 -18.72 7.94
C LYS A 107 -14.13 -18.18 7.48
N MET A 108 -14.76 -17.32 8.28
CA MET A 108 -16.04 -16.69 7.93
C MET A 108 -15.89 -15.83 6.66
N VAL A 109 -14.79 -15.10 6.48
CA VAL A 109 -14.49 -14.33 5.26
C VAL A 109 -14.43 -15.26 4.05
N ALA A 110 -13.66 -16.35 4.14
CA ALA A 110 -13.50 -17.30 3.05
C ALA A 110 -14.85 -17.96 2.67
N GLU A 111 -15.66 -18.33 3.65
CA GLU A 111 -16.99 -18.91 3.44
C GLU A 111 -17.96 -17.89 2.83
N ALA A 112 -18.04 -16.68 3.37
CA ALA A 112 -18.95 -15.63 2.90
C ALA A 112 -18.68 -15.21 1.44
N LEU A 113 -17.40 -15.20 1.03
CA LEU A 113 -16.98 -14.85 -0.33
C LEU A 113 -16.79 -16.07 -1.24
N SER A 114 -16.98 -17.29 -0.70
CA SER A 114 -16.78 -18.56 -1.40
C SER A 114 -15.41 -18.63 -2.09
N VAL A 115 -14.35 -18.24 -1.36
CA VAL A 115 -12.95 -18.24 -1.83
C VAL A 115 -12.13 -19.31 -1.12
N PRO A 116 -11.08 -19.87 -1.77
CA PRO A 116 -10.23 -20.85 -1.13
C PRO A 116 -9.29 -20.23 -0.08
N SER A 117 -8.96 -18.95 -0.23
CA SER A 117 -7.91 -18.32 0.56
C SER A 117 -8.30 -16.95 1.09
N ALA A 118 -8.03 -16.72 2.37
CA ALA A 118 -8.24 -15.45 3.06
C ALA A 118 -7.20 -15.27 4.17
N ALA A 119 -6.83 -14.02 4.47
CA ALA A 119 -5.93 -13.71 5.57
C ALA A 119 -6.15 -12.33 6.17
N VAL A 120 -5.85 -12.23 7.46
CA VAL A 120 -5.51 -10.98 8.14
C VAL A 120 -3.99 -10.93 8.29
N SER A 121 -3.37 -9.87 7.81
CA SER A 121 -1.92 -9.71 7.88
C SER A 121 -1.50 -8.29 8.19
N PHE A 122 -0.32 -8.14 8.77
CA PHE A 122 0.35 -6.88 9.07
C PHE A 122 1.64 -6.79 8.26
N ILE A 123 2.02 -5.58 7.85
CA ILE A 123 3.12 -5.40 6.90
C ILE A 123 4.03 -4.29 7.40
N ASP A 124 5.29 -4.64 7.68
CA ASP A 124 6.36 -3.67 7.95
C ASP A 124 7.12 -3.29 6.66
N ASP A 125 8.34 -2.80 6.76
CA ASP A 125 9.20 -2.44 5.63
C ASP A 125 9.92 -3.63 4.97
N ARG A 126 9.85 -4.82 5.59
CA ARG A 126 10.61 -6.00 5.17
C ARG A 126 9.73 -7.19 4.83
N ARG A 127 8.63 -7.37 5.57
CA ARG A 127 7.83 -8.58 5.52
C ARG A 127 6.34 -8.32 5.75
N GLN A 128 5.55 -9.26 5.24
CA GLN A 128 4.17 -9.46 5.63
C GLN A 128 4.11 -10.57 6.66
N PHE A 129 3.48 -10.30 7.80
CA PHE A 129 3.20 -11.26 8.84
C PHE A 129 1.72 -11.66 8.81
N PHE A 130 1.44 -12.96 8.73
CA PHE A 130 0.08 -13.50 8.75
C PHE A 130 -0.38 -13.69 10.19
N LYS A 131 -1.25 -12.81 10.67
CA LYS A 131 -1.90 -12.96 11.98
C LYS A 131 -2.77 -14.21 11.99
N SER A 132 -3.54 -14.41 10.92
CA SER A 132 -4.33 -15.60 10.65
C SER A 132 -4.55 -15.75 9.15
N GLY A 133 -4.68 -16.99 8.66
CA GLY A 133 -4.96 -17.28 7.27
C GLY A 133 -5.58 -18.66 7.07
N VAL A 134 -6.34 -18.80 6.00
CA VAL A 134 -6.87 -20.06 5.48
C VAL A 134 -6.48 -20.21 4.02
N GLY A 135 -6.22 -21.44 3.56
CA GLY A 135 -5.76 -21.71 2.20
C GLY A 135 -4.36 -21.17 1.91
N LEU A 136 -3.52 -21.03 2.94
CA LEU A 136 -2.13 -20.62 2.80
C LEU A 136 -1.32 -21.72 2.08
N PRO A 137 -0.32 -21.35 1.26
CA PRO A 137 0.62 -22.30 0.67
C PRO A 137 1.31 -23.17 1.73
N PRO A 138 1.72 -24.40 1.38
CA PRO A 138 2.41 -25.30 2.30
C PRO A 138 3.64 -24.64 2.97
N GLY A 139 3.77 -24.82 4.27
CA GLY A 139 4.85 -24.24 5.09
C GLY A 139 4.61 -22.79 5.52
N LEU A 140 3.74 -22.04 4.84
CA LEU A 140 3.45 -20.65 5.20
C LEU A 140 2.61 -20.56 6.48
N ASP A 141 1.78 -21.57 6.74
CA ASP A 141 1.01 -21.62 8.00
C ASP A 141 1.93 -21.72 9.24
N GLU A 142 3.07 -22.38 9.11
CA GLU A 142 4.06 -22.48 10.18
C GLU A 142 4.97 -21.24 10.24
N ALA A 143 5.48 -20.78 9.09
CA ALA A 143 6.38 -19.64 8.99
C ALA A 143 5.67 -18.32 9.34
N ARG A 144 4.41 -18.18 8.95
CA ARG A 144 3.55 -17.00 9.17
C ARG A 144 4.12 -15.69 8.60
N GLU A 145 5.09 -15.77 7.70
CA GLU A 145 5.67 -14.58 7.08
C GLU A 145 6.18 -14.84 5.67
N ILE A 146 6.16 -13.79 4.86
CA ILE A 146 6.83 -13.71 3.56
C ILE A 146 7.52 -12.35 3.45
N THR A 147 8.51 -12.24 2.59
CA THR A 147 9.14 -10.94 2.28
C THR A 147 8.17 -10.03 1.53
N VAL A 148 8.33 -8.71 1.68
CA VAL A 148 7.44 -7.71 1.09
C VAL A 148 7.32 -7.88 -0.44
N ASP A 149 8.40 -8.17 -1.13
CA ASP A 149 8.42 -8.38 -2.59
C ASP A 149 7.59 -9.59 -3.06
N GLN A 150 7.29 -10.53 -2.15
CA GLN A 150 6.40 -11.68 -2.40
C GLN A 150 4.95 -11.42 -2.01
N SER A 151 4.67 -10.26 -1.42
CA SER A 151 3.35 -9.89 -0.89
C SER A 151 2.51 -9.11 -1.88
N MET A 152 1.37 -9.62 -2.31
CA MET A 152 0.37 -8.82 -3.04
C MET A 152 -0.28 -7.76 -2.17
N CYS A 153 -0.31 -7.96 -0.85
CA CYS A 153 -0.88 -7.00 0.09
C CYS A 153 -0.11 -5.66 0.16
N GLN A 154 1.17 -5.64 -0.27
CA GLN A 154 1.94 -4.41 -0.37
C GLN A 154 1.25 -3.36 -1.23
N TYR A 155 0.59 -3.77 -2.33
CA TYR A 155 -0.11 -2.84 -3.23
C TYR A 155 -1.39 -2.28 -2.60
N THR A 156 -2.06 -3.06 -1.75
CA THR A 156 -3.21 -2.58 -0.97
C THR A 156 -2.77 -1.54 0.07
N VAL A 157 -1.66 -1.79 0.76
CA VAL A 157 -1.08 -0.87 1.75
C VAL A 157 -0.60 0.41 1.08
N ASP A 158 0.15 0.31 -0.02
CA ASP A 158 0.62 1.47 -0.78
C ASP A 158 -0.53 2.32 -1.33
N GLY A 159 -1.59 1.67 -1.82
CA GLY A 159 -2.75 2.37 -2.35
C GLY A 159 -3.66 2.97 -1.27
N GLY A 160 -3.61 2.50 -0.02
CA GLY A 160 -4.45 2.95 1.09
C GLY A 160 -5.96 2.78 0.86
N LYS A 161 -6.36 1.95 -0.10
CA LYS A 161 -7.76 1.73 -0.51
C LYS A 161 -8.01 0.28 -0.90
N LEU A 162 -9.29 -0.09 -1.03
CA LEU A 162 -9.68 -1.39 -1.57
C LEU A 162 -8.97 -1.61 -2.92
N LEU A 163 -8.27 -2.74 -3.02
CA LEU A 163 -7.66 -3.22 -4.25
C LEU A 163 -8.45 -4.42 -4.76
N VAL A 164 -8.83 -4.40 -6.04
CA VAL A 164 -9.58 -5.47 -6.70
C VAL A 164 -8.85 -5.87 -7.97
N VAL A 165 -8.46 -7.15 -8.05
CA VAL A 165 -7.76 -7.73 -9.18
C VAL A 165 -8.50 -8.99 -9.60
N GLU A 166 -9.15 -8.96 -10.76
CA GLU A 166 -9.94 -10.10 -11.28
C GLU A 166 -9.05 -11.15 -11.96
N ASP A 167 -8.04 -10.70 -12.70
CA ASP A 167 -7.01 -11.54 -13.31
C ASP A 167 -5.66 -10.83 -13.30
N ALA A 168 -4.82 -11.19 -12.34
CA ALA A 168 -3.52 -10.56 -12.13
C ALA A 168 -2.53 -10.76 -13.31
N ARG A 169 -2.78 -11.70 -14.20
CA ARG A 169 -1.97 -11.89 -15.42
C ARG A 169 -2.18 -10.78 -16.45
N LEU A 170 -3.31 -10.10 -16.36
CA LEU A 170 -3.69 -8.98 -17.24
C LEU A 170 -3.34 -7.62 -16.63
N ASP A 171 -2.99 -7.59 -15.34
CA ASP A 171 -2.60 -6.37 -14.63
C ASP A 171 -1.15 -5.99 -14.94
N GLU A 172 -0.91 -4.75 -15.38
CA GLU A 172 0.41 -4.29 -15.80
C GLU A 172 1.46 -4.31 -14.67
N VAL A 173 1.03 -4.11 -13.43
CA VAL A 173 1.90 -4.10 -12.25
C VAL A 173 2.11 -5.51 -11.73
N MET A 174 1.05 -6.32 -11.67
CA MET A 174 1.07 -7.62 -10.98
C MET A 174 1.42 -8.82 -11.87
N LYS A 175 1.33 -8.70 -13.20
CA LYS A 175 1.59 -9.83 -14.13
C LYS A 175 2.94 -10.52 -13.93
N ASN A 176 3.94 -9.79 -13.44
CA ASN A 176 5.29 -10.32 -13.16
C ASN A 176 5.53 -10.63 -11.66
N HIS A 177 4.50 -10.46 -10.81
CA HIS A 177 4.64 -10.73 -9.39
C HIS A 177 4.87 -12.24 -9.12
N PRO A 178 5.74 -12.61 -8.15
CA PRO A 178 6.05 -14.03 -7.87
C PRO A 178 4.81 -14.89 -7.60
N ALA A 179 3.82 -14.38 -6.87
CA ALA A 179 2.58 -15.12 -6.60
C ALA A 179 1.78 -15.42 -7.88
N VAL A 180 1.83 -14.54 -8.90
CA VAL A 180 1.16 -14.72 -10.20
C VAL A 180 1.93 -15.69 -11.07
N LEU A 181 3.25 -15.53 -11.17
CA LEU A 181 4.13 -16.41 -11.94
C LEU A 181 4.08 -17.86 -11.43
N ASN A 182 4.00 -18.04 -10.12
CA ASN A 182 3.87 -19.35 -9.47
C ASN A 182 2.42 -19.85 -9.37
N LYS A 183 1.44 -19.11 -9.92
CA LYS A 183 0.00 -19.43 -9.92
C LYS A 183 -0.61 -19.60 -8.51
N LEU A 184 -0.05 -18.93 -7.52
CA LEU A 184 -0.54 -18.96 -6.13
C LEU A 184 -1.70 -18.00 -5.90
N ALA A 185 -1.76 -16.89 -6.67
CA ALA A 185 -2.83 -15.92 -6.62
C ALA A 185 -3.02 -15.31 -8.02
N LEU A 186 -4.05 -15.72 -8.74
CA LEU A 186 -4.43 -15.16 -10.04
C LEU A 186 -5.54 -14.12 -9.92
N SER A 187 -6.30 -14.14 -8.84
CA SER A 187 -7.21 -13.04 -8.48
C SER A 187 -7.01 -12.67 -7.01
N TYR A 188 -7.24 -11.39 -6.71
CA TYR A 188 -6.97 -10.84 -5.38
C TYR A 188 -7.96 -9.72 -5.07
N MET A 189 -8.40 -9.65 -3.82
CA MET A 189 -9.11 -8.49 -3.29
C MET A 189 -8.62 -8.23 -1.87
N GLY A 190 -8.23 -6.97 -1.57
CA GLY A 190 -7.69 -6.59 -0.28
C GLY A 190 -8.21 -5.23 0.19
N VAL A 191 -8.55 -5.17 1.48
CA VAL A 191 -8.95 -3.94 2.17
C VAL A 191 -7.85 -3.57 3.16
N PRO A 192 -7.32 -2.34 3.14
CA PRO A 192 -6.31 -1.92 4.10
C PRO A 192 -6.94 -1.78 5.50
N LEU A 193 -6.18 -2.17 6.51
CA LEU A 193 -6.48 -1.92 7.92
C LEU A 193 -5.78 -0.62 8.31
N THR A 194 -6.53 0.45 8.45
CA THR A 194 -5.99 1.80 8.70
C THR A 194 -6.25 2.24 10.14
N ASP A 195 -5.26 2.91 10.74
CA ASP A 195 -5.44 3.63 12.00
C ASP A 195 -6.27 4.90 11.82
N ASP A 196 -6.51 5.65 12.91
CA ASP A 196 -7.28 6.90 12.87
C ASP A 196 -6.57 8.05 12.13
N ASN A 197 -5.26 7.90 11.86
CA ASN A 197 -4.45 8.86 11.11
C ASN A 197 -4.38 8.52 9.60
N GLY A 198 -5.00 7.39 9.19
CA GLY A 198 -5.00 6.93 7.81
C GLY A 198 -3.80 6.05 7.42
N HIS A 199 -2.96 5.63 8.39
CA HIS A 199 -1.84 4.73 8.10
C HIS A 199 -2.32 3.29 7.92
N ALA A 200 -2.09 2.73 6.75
CA ALA A 200 -2.41 1.33 6.48
C ALA A 200 -1.36 0.41 7.11
N VAL A 201 -1.71 -0.28 8.20
CA VAL A 201 -0.81 -1.16 8.96
C VAL A 201 -0.80 -2.59 8.45
N GLY A 202 -1.81 -2.97 7.69
CA GLY A 202 -2.01 -4.34 7.21
C GLY A 202 -3.23 -4.45 6.33
N THR A 203 -3.71 -5.67 6.12
CA THR A 203 -4.85 -5.95 5.24
C THR A 203 -5.74 -7.07 5.79
N LEU A 204 -7.03 -6.99 5.46
CA LEU A 204 -7.88 -8.16 5.29
C LEU A 204 -7.94 -8.45 3.79
N CYS A 205 -7.52 -9.63 3.36
CA CYS A 205 -7.46 -9.98 1.94
C CYS A 205 -7.98 -11.39 1.65
N VAL A 206 -8.38 -11.57 0.39
CA VAL A 206 -8.81 -12.85 -0.19
C VAL A 206 -8.15 -13.02 -1.55
N TRP A 207 -7.88 -14.26 -1.93
CA TRP A 207 -7.31 -14.58 -3.24
C TRP A 207 -7.73 -15.98 -3.71
N ASP A 208 -7.53 -16.21 -5.02
CA ASP A 208 -7.75 -17.50 -5.65
C ASP A 208 -6.65 -17.79 -6.68
N GLU A 209 -6.36 -19.06 -6.89
CA GLU A 209 -5.49 -19.57 -7.97
C GLU A 209 -6.17 -19.50 -9.35
N GLN A 210 -7.43 -19.08 -9.40
CA GLN A 210 -8.21 -18.84 -10.61
C GLN A 210 -8.62 -17.36 -10.71
N PRO A 211 -8.78 -16.82 -11.92
CA PRO A 211 -9.41 -15.52 -12.12
C PRO A 211 -10.84 -15.51 -11.56
N ARG A 212 -11.26 -14.37 -11.01
CA ARG A 212 -12.58 -14.18 -10.41
C ARG A 212 -13.19 -12.85 -10.78
N GLN A 213 -14.50 -12.82 -10.92
CA GLN A 213 -15.26 -11.57 -10.97
C GLN A 213 -15.66 -11.16 -9.53
N TRP A 214 -15.13 -10.02 -9.11
CA TRP A 214 -15.44 -9.44 -7.81
C TRP A 214 -16.62 -8.49 -7.91
N THR A 215 -17.81 -8.93 -7.50
CA THR A 215 -19.01 -8.10 -7.51
C THR A 215 -18.93 -6.99 -6.44
N ILE A 216 -19.75 -5.95 -6.59
CA ILE A 216 -19.91 -4.90 -5.56
C ILE A 216 -20.31 -5.51 -4.21
N GLY A 217 -21.14 -6.58 -4.23
CA GLY A 217 -21.51 -7.30 -3.01
C GLY A 217 -20.30 -7.95 -2.31
N HIS A 218 -19.40 -8.58 -3.07
CA HIS A 218 -18.15 -9.14 -2.52
C HIS A 218 -17.28 -8.04 -1.90
N GLN A 219 -17.14 -6.90 -2.58
CA GLN A 219 -16.36 -5.77 -2.09
C GLN A 219 -16.93 -5.23 -0.78
N GLN A 220 -18.26 -5.05 -0.70
CA GLN A 220 -18.92 -4.56 0.51
C GLN A 220 -18.75 -5.53 1.69
N ILE A 221 -18.96 -6.84 1.46
CA ILE A 221 -18.76 -7.85 2.50
C ILE A 221 -17.33 -7.81 3.05
N LEU A 222 -16.31 -7.73 2.17
CA LEU A 222 -14.92 -7.66 2.64
C LEU A 222 -14.62 -6.38 3.41
N GLN A 223 -15.18 -5.24 2.98
CA GLN A 223 -15.01 -3.96 3.68
C GLN A 223 -15.68 -3.98 5.07
N ASP A 224 -16.90 -4.53 5.18
CA ASP A 224 -17.61 -4.64 6.46
C ASP A 224 -16.85 -5.54 7.44
N LEU A 225 -16.28 -6.65 6.95
CA LEU A 225 -15.48 -7.56 7.77
C LEU A 225 -14.11 -6.96 8.12
N ALA A 226 -13.51 -6.16 7.23
CA ALA A 226 -12.27 -5.42 7.51
C ALA A 226 -12.48 -4.38 8.60
N TRP A 227 -13.64 -3.72 8.63
CA TRP A 227 -13.98 -2.82 9.72
C TRP A 227 -14.00 -3.54 11.09
N ILE A 228 -14.54 -4.77 11.17
CA ILE A 228 -14.51 -5.58 12.40
C ILE A 228 -13.06 -5.89 12.83
N VAL A 229 -12.19 -6.22 11.86
CA VAL A 229 -10.75 -6.44 12.15
C VAL A 229 -10.12 -5.16 12.69
N ARG A 230 -10.38 -4.03 12.04
CA ARG A 230 -9.87 -2.72 12.45
C ARG A 230 -10.26 -2.37 13.89
N GLU A 231 -11.54 -2.50 14.23
CA GLU A 231 -12.02 -2.26 15.59
C GLU A 231 -11.36 -3.17 16.64
N ARG A 232 -10.93 -4.36 16.23
CA ARG A 232 -10.20 -5.25 17.11
C ARG A 232 -8.74 -4.86 17.30
N VAL A 233 -8.14 -4.23 16.31
CA VAL A 233 -6.73 -3.80 16.34
C VAL A 233 -6.57 -2.48 17.10
N PHE A 234 -7.53 -1.56 16.97
CA PHE A 234 -7.43 -0.18 17.44
C PHE A 234 -8.51 0.24 18.46
N GLY A 235 -9.56 -0.58 18.66
CA GLY A 235 -10.73 -0.31 19.52
C GLY A 235 -10.58 -0.73 21.00
#